data_a867ec79e0aa063a6811f693da3496ea
#
_entry.id   a867ec79e0aa063a6811f693da3496ea
#
_cell.length_a   1.000
_cell.length_b   1.000
_cell.length_c   1.000
_cell.angle_alpha   90.00
_cell.angle_beta   90.00
_cell.angle_gamma   90.00
#
_symmetry.space_group_name_H-M   'P 1'
#
loop_
_entity.id
_entity.type
_entity.pdbx_description
1 polymer ?
#
loop_
_entity_poly.entity_id
_entity_poly.type
_entity_poly.pdbx_seq_one_letter_code
_entity_poly.pdbx_strand_id
1 'polypeptide(L)'
;MEYNKLSDEIIAKLQALVGVQNVVTDAGQMEIYAHDEVTDPAYHHMPEAVVFAENAQQVAAVVKLANEYIFPVVPRGAGTGLACGAVPIYGGVVLSLEKMNKIIEVNADAMYAVVAVSYTHL
;
A
#
# COMPACT_ATOMS: atom_id res chain seq x y z
N MET A 1 -7.81 -4.13 -19.79
CA MET A 1 -6.67 -4.93 -19.30
C MET A 1 -7.18 -5.91 -18.26
N GLU A 2 -6.85 -7.16 -18.39
CA GLU A 2 -7.16 -8.16 -17.38
C GLU A 2 -6.00 -8.28 -16.40
N TYR A 3 -6.34 -8.31 -15.10
CA TYR A 3 -5.36 -8.53 -14.05
C TYR A 3 -5.37 -9.98 -13.60
N ASN A 4 -4.20 -10.50 -13.28
CA ASN A 4 -4.07 -11.81 -12.68
C ASN A 4 -4.33 -11.74 -11.18
N LYS A 5 -4.92 -12.80 -10.64
CA LYS A 5 -5.03 -12.95 -9.18
C LYS A 5 -3.69 -13.34 -8.59
N LEU A 6 -3.49 -12.99 -7.32
CA LEU A 6 -2.29 -13.38 -6.59
C LEU A 6 -2.30 -14.89 -6.34
N SER A 7 -1.25 -15.56 -6.81
CA SER A 7 -0.99 -16.97 -6.49
C SER A 7 -0.14 -17.08 -5.23
N ASP A 8 -0.05 -18.29 -4.68
CA ASP A 8 0.85 -18.57 -3.54
C ASP A 8 2.30 -18.24 -3.88
N GLU A 9 2.71 -18.44 -5.14
CA GLU A 9 4.03 -18.09 -5.64
C GLU A 9 4.28 -16.58 -5.55
N ILE A 10 3.32 -15.77 -5.97
CA ILE A 10 3.43 -14.31 -5.93
C ILE A 10 3.48 -13.84 -4.47
N ILE A 11 2.65 -14.40 -3.61
CA ILE A 11 2.67 -14.09 -2.17
C ILE A 11 4.04 -14.42 -1.57
N ALA A 12 4.61 -15.58 -1.89
CA ALA A 12 5.95 -15.95 -1.41
C ALA A 12 7.03 -14.98 -1.91
N LYS A 13 6.94 -14.52 -3.16
CA LYS A 13 7.86 -13.52 -3.71
C LYS A 13 7.72 -12.16 -3.00
N LEU A 14 6.49 -11.73 -2.71
CA LEU A 14 6.25 -10.51 -1.93
C LEU A 14 6.86 -10.63 -0.53
N GLN A 15 6.66 -11.76 0.13
CA GLN A 15 7.26 -12.03 1.45
C GLN A 15 8.80 -11.99 1.41
N ALA A 16 9.41 -12.49 0.34
CA ALA A 16 10.85 -12.42 0.16
C ALA A 16 11.36 -10.99 -0.04
N LEU A 17 10.56 -10.11 -0.65
CA LEU A 17 10.94 -8.72 -0.92
C LEU A 17 10.84 -7.82 0.33
N VAL A 18 9.81 -7.99 1.14
CA VAL A 18 9.49 -7.05 2.24
C VAL A 18 9.52 -7.70 3.63
N GLY A 19 9.64 -9.01 3.71
CA GLY A 19 9.53 -9.78 4.95
C GLY A 19 8.14 -10.38 5.14
N VAL A 20 8.08 -11.55 5.76
CA VAL A 20 6.83 -12.30 5.97
C VAL A 20 5.83 -11.50 6.80
N GLN A 21 6.28 -10.80 7.83
CA GLN A 21 5.44 -9.97 8.69
C GLN A 21 4.86 -8.74 8.00
N ASN A 22 5.41 -8.36 6.87
CA ASN A 22 4.99 -7.19 6.09
C ASN A 22 4.04 -7.55 4.92
N VAL A 23 3.60 -8.80 4.84
CA VAL A 23 2.59 -9.25 3.88
C VAL A 23 1.42 -9.84 4.67
N VAL A 24 0.26 -9.20 4.55
CA VAL A 24 -0.97 -9.60 5.25
C VAL A 24 -1.96 -10.13 4.22
N THR A 25 -2.48 -11.32 4.47
CA THR A 25 -3.48 -11.98 3.61
C THR A 25 -4.76 -12.36 4.39
N ASP A 26 -4.78 -12.14 5.70
CA ASP A 26 -5.95 -12.39 6.54
C ASP A 26 -7.04 -11.33 6.32
N ALA A 27 -8.24 -11.77 5.95
CA ALA A 27 -9.35 -10.87 5.63
C ALA A 27 -9.73 -9.94 6.79
N GLY A 28 -9.69 -10.42 8.02
CA GLY A 28 -9.99 -9.60 9.19
C GLY A 28 -9.00 -8.46 9.40
N GLN A 29 -7.72 -8.71 9.13
CA GLN A 29 -6.68 -7.70 9.22
C GLN A 29 -6.66 -6.73 8.03
N MET A 30 -7.16 -7.16 6.86
CA MET A 30 -7.22 -6.35 5.65
C MET A 30 -8.44 -5.44 5.57
N GLU A 31 -9.43 -5.59 6.44
CA GLU A 31 -10.70 -4.86 6.38
C GLU A 31 -10.51 -3.33 6.34
N ILE A 32 -9.61 -2.79 7.15
CA ILE A 32 -9.34 -1.35 7.18
C ILE A 32 -8.73 -0.82 5.88
N TYR A 33 -8.15 -1.69 5.06
CA TYR A 33 -7.55 -1.35 3.77
C TYR A 33 -8.51 -1.49 2.60
N ALA A 34 -9.76 -1.89 2.86
CA ALA A 34 -10.79 -2.08 1.85
C ALA A 34 -11.58 -0.79 1.54
N HIS A 35 -11.39 0.25 2.32
CA HIS A 35 -12.11 1.52 2.22
C HIS A 35 -11.23 2.71 2.64
N ASP A 36 -11.65 3.90 2.30
CA ASP A 36 -11.13 5.17 2.83
C ASP A 36 -12.18 5.86 3.72
N GLU A 37 -12.21 7.18 3.76
CA GLU A 37 -13.22 7.93 4.54
C GLU A 37 -14.59 8.04 3.83
N VAL A 38 -14.72 7.53 2.61
CA VAL A 38 -16.01 7.45 1.92
C VAL A 38 -16.85 6.33 2.55
N THR A 39 -18.04 6.68 3.02
CA THR A 39 -18.90 5.77 3.78
C THR A 39 -19.83 4.91 2.91
N ASP A 40 -19.93 5.18 1.62
CA ASP A 40 -20.79 4.42 0.72
C ASP A 40 -20.24 3.01 0.50
N PRO A 41 -21.02 1.96 0.83
CA PRO A 41 -20.59 0.57 0.66
C PRO A 41 -20.21 0.18 -0.77
N ALA A 42 -20.69 0.92 -1.77
CA ALA A 42 -20.32 0.70 -3.17
C ALA A 42 -18.82 0.88 -3.44
N TYR A 43 -18.13 1.61 -2.56
CA TYR A 43 -16.69 1.88 -2.67
C TYR A 43 -15.85 1.04 -1.69
N HIS A 44 -16.43 -0.01 -1.13
CA HIS A 44 -15.72 -0.97 -0.28
C HIS A 44 -15.27 -2.17 -1.12
N HIS A 45 -13.96 -2.35 -1.26
CA HIS A 45 -13.36 -3.44 -2.04
C HIS A 45 -12.18 -4.05 -1.30
N MET A 46 -12.22 -5.36 -1.10
CA MET A 46 -11.14 -6.09 -0.42
C MET A 46 -9.93 -6.27 -1.33
N PRO A 47 -8.72 -5.99 -0.83
CA PRO A 47 -7.50 -6.39 -1.53
C PRO A 47 -7.28 -7.90 -1.41
N GLU A 48 -6.39 -8.45 -2.24
CA GLU A 48 -5.94 -9.84 -2.10
C GLU A 48 -4.78 -9.97 -1.12
N ALA A 49 -3.98 -8.92 -0.98
CA ALA A 49 -2.93 -8.81 0.02
C ALA A 49 -2.67 -7.34 0.37
N VAL A 50 -2.19 -7.11 1.58
CA VAL A 50 -1.65 -5.82 2.01
C VAL A 50 -0.16 -5.99 2.24
N VAL A 51 0.64 -5.15 1.60
CA VAL A 51 2.10 -5.16 1.66
C VAL A 51 2.59 -3.87 2.29
N PHE A 52 3.41 -3.99 3.33
CA PHE A 52 4.01 -2.83 4.01
C PHE A 52 5.44 -2.64 3.50
N ALA A 53 5.69 -1.56 2.80
CA ALA A 53 7.03 -1.17 2.38
C ALA A 53 7.68 -0.27 3.44
N GLU A 54 8.96 -0.46 3.67
CA GLU A 54 9.74 0.33 4.64
C GLU A 54 10.66 1.35 3.96
N ASN A 55 10.91 1.21 2.66
CA ASN A 55 11.80 2.07 1.89
C ASN A 55 11.45 2.07 0.39
N ALA A 56 12.06 3.00 -0.34
CA ALA A 56 11.82 3.16 -1.77
C ALA A 56 12.25 1.94 -2.60
N GLN A 57 13.29 1.23 -2.18
CA GLN A 57 13.76 0.03 -2.86
C GLN A 57 12.72 -1.09 -2.82
N GLN A 58 12.07 -1.27 -1.68
CA GLN A 58 10.97 -2.24 -1.54
C GLN A 58 9.76 -1.84 -2.38
N VAL A 59 9.40 -0.57 -2.41
CA VAL A 59 8.33 -0.06 -3.30
C VAL A 59 8.64 -0.40 -4.76
N ALA A 60 9.85 -0.10 -5.21
CA ALA A 60 10.28 -0.39 -6.59
C ALA A 60 10.22 -1.89 -6.90
N ALA A 61 10.65 -2.74 -5.97
CA ALA A 61 10.64 -4.20 -6.13
C ALA A 61 9.21 -4.74 -6.25
N VAL A 62 8.27 -4.25 -5.44
CA VAL A 62 6.85 -4.62 -5.52
C VAL A 62 6.24 -4.20 -6.84
N VAL A 63 6.51 -2.98 -7.31
CA VAL A 63 6.01 -2.49 -8.60
C VAL A 63 6.57 -3.29 -9.77
N LYS A 64 7.85 -3.67 -9.73
CA LYS A 64 8.45 -4.54 -10.76
C LYS A 64 7.77 -5.91 -10.80
N LEU A 65 7.53 -6.50 -9.64
CA LEU A 65 6.84 -7.78 -9.54
C LEU A 65 5.41 -7.67 -10.09
N ALA A 66 4.71 -6.58 -9.80
CA ALA A 66 3.38 -6.32 -10.32
C ALA A 66 3.35 -6.20 -11.84
N ASN A 67 4.35 -5.58 -12.44
CA ASN A 67 4.49 -5.51 -13.89
C ASN A 67 4.79 -6.88 -14.52
N GLU A 68 5.56 -7.71 -13.85
CA GLU A 68 5.90 -9.06 -14.33
C GLU A 68 4.70 -10.00 -14.31
N TYR A 69 3.93 -9.97 -13.23
CA TYR A 69 2.79 -10.89 -13.01
C TYR A 69 1.42 -10.27 -13.31
N ILE A 70 1.37 -9.00 -13.73
CA ILE A 70 0.17 -8.26 -14.14
C ILE A 70 -0.92 -8.31 -13.06
N PHE A 71 -0.62 -7.78 -11.89
CA PHE A 71 -1.61 -7.55 -10.84
C PHE A 71 -1.65 -6.06 -10.45
N PRO A 72 -2.82 -5.54 -10.00
CA PRO A 72 -2.93 -4.14 -9.63
C PRO A 72 -2.26 -3.85 -8.29
N VAL A 73 -1.67 -2.66 -8.19
CA VAL A 73 -1.10 -2.12 -6.95
C VAL A 73 -1.78 -0.80 -6.64
N VAL A 74 -2.32 -0.69 -5.43
CA VAL A 74 -2.95 0.52 -4.94
C VAL A 74 -2.11 1.09 -3.80
N PRO A 75 -1.47 2.24 -3.97
CA PRO A 75 -0.71 2.87 -2.90
C PRO A 75 -1.65 3.45 -1.85
N ARG A 76 -1.26 3.31 -0.58
CA ARG A 76 -2.02 3.82 0.55
C ARG A 76 -1.11 4.45 1.59
N GLY A 77 -1.39 5.71 1.94
CA GLY A 77 -0.83 6.36 3.11
C GLY A 77 -1.69 6.05 4.34
N ALA A 78 -2.30 7.07 4.94
CA ALA A 78 -3.17 6.89 6.10
C ALA A 78 -4.62 6.45 5.75
N GLY A 79 -4.99 6.45 4.48
CA GLY A 79 -6.34 6.08 4.03
C GLY A 79 -7.43 7.10 4.37
N THR A 80 -7.05 8.36 4.59
CA THR A 80 -7.97 9.45 5.00
C THR A 80 -8.54 10.24 3.82
N GLY A 81 -8.30 9.78 2.59
CA GLY A 81 -8.85 10.41 1.40
C GLY A 81 -10.36 10.25 1.24
N LEU A 82 -10.93 11.08 0.39
CA LEU A 82 -12.37 11.08 0.09
C LEU A 82 -12.66 10.81 -1.39
N ALA A 83 -11.64 10.39 -2.14
CA ALA A 83 -11.74 10.19 -3.59
C ALA A 83 -11.55 8.72 -4.02
N CYS A 84 -11.53 7.80 -3.07
CA CYS A 84 -11.33 6.36 -3.28
C CYS A 84 -10.00 5.99 -3.96
N GLY A 85 -9.01 6.87 -3.92
CA GLY A 85 -7.68 6.60 -4.51
C GLY A 85 -6.92 5.48 -3.82
N ALA A 86 -7.24 5.20 -2.56
CA ALA A 86 -6.62 4.12 -1.77
C ALA A 86 -7.47 2.85 -1.70
N VAL A 87 -8.55 2.76 -2.48
CA VAL A 87 -9.47 1.62 -2.51
C VAL A 87 -9.11 0.67 -3.65
N PRO A 88 -8.87 -0.62 -3.38
CA PRO A 88 -8.43 -1.59 -4.40
C PRO A 88 -9.63 -2.12 -5.20
N ILE A 89 -10.20 -1.30 -6.08
CA ILE A 89 -11.41 -1.65 -6.84
C ILE A 89 -11.27 -2.88 -7.74
N TYR A 90 -10.06 -3.25 -8.10
CA TYR A 90 -9.77 -4.46 -8.90
C TYR A 90 -9.07 -5.55 -8.08
N GLY A 91 -9.11 -5.47 -6.75
CA GLY A 91 -8.35 -6.39 -5.90
C GLY A 91 -6.85 -6.12 -5.93
N GLY A 92 -6.04 -7.16 -6.00
CA GLY A 92 -4.58 -7.05 -6.04
C GLY A 92 -3.96 -6.65 -4.71
N VAL A 93 -2.89 -5.89 -4.76
CA VAL A 93 -2.10 -5.49 -3.61
C VAL A 93 -2.41 -4.06 -3.19
N VAL A 94 -2.76 -3.86 -1.92
CA VAL A 94 -2.62 -2.54 -1.29
C VAL A 94 -1.19 -2.42 -0.78
N LEU A 95 -0.46 -1.46 -1.34
CA LEU A 95 0.90 -1.13 -0.90
C LEU A 95 0.83 -0.03 0.15
N SER A 96 0.89 -0.44 1.41
CA SER A 96 0.88 0.50 2.53
C SER A 96 2.24 1.15 2.72
N LEU A 97 2.23 2.48 2.79
CA LEU A 97 3.41 3.31 2.99
C LEU A 97 3.50 3.85 4.42
N GLU A 98 2.67 3.36 5.32
CA GLU A 98 2.59 3.86 6.70
C GLU A 98 3.88 3.63 7.52
N LYS A 99 4.70 2.65 7.14
CA LYS A 99 6.03 2.42 7.74
C LYS A 99 7.12 3.35 7.19
N MET A 100 6.84 4.06 6.10
CA MET A 100 7.74 5.09 5.53
C MET A 100 7.42 6.45 6.16
N ASN A 101 7.67 6.56 7.46
CA ASN A 101 7.25 7.67 8.29
C ASN A 101 8.40 8.57 8.78
N LYS A 102 9.57 8.48 8.14
CA LYS A 102 10.73 9.28 8.54
C LYS A 102 10.57 10.75 8.17
N ILE A 103 10.89 11.63 9.12
CA ILE A 103 11.14 13.04 8.85
C ILE A 103 12.61 13.13 8.43
N ILE A 104 12.86 13.50 7.16
CA ILE A 104 14.20 13.53 6.58
C ILE A 104 14.89 14.84 6.91
N GLU A 105 14.18 15.94 6.81
CA GLU A 105 14.69 17.30 7.05
C GLU A 105 13.57 18.20 7.55
N VAL A 106 13.92 19.08 8.48
CA VAL A 106 13.06 20.23 8.87
C VAL A 106 13.88 21.49 8.70
N ASN A 107 13.41 22.40 7.86
CA ASN A 107 14.01 23.72 7.66
C ASN A 107 13.04 24.79 8.14
N ALA A 108 13.27 25.27 9.37
CA ALA A 108 12.40 26.26 9.99
C ALA A 108 12.50 27.64 9.33
N ASP A 109 13.67 28.02 8.83
CA ASP A 109 13.88 29.31 8.18
C ASP A 109 13.16 29.40 6.84
N ALA A 110 13.19 28.32 6.07
CA ALA A 110 12.49 28.21 4.79
C ALA A 110 11.05 27.68 4.92
N MET A 111 10.62 27.35 6.13
CA MET A 111 9.28 26.83 6.45
C MET A 111 8.87 25.59 5.65
N TYR A 112 9.78 24.62 5.51
CA TYR A 112 9.45 23.31 4.90
C TYR A 112 9.99 22.15 5.73
N ALA A 113 9.38 20.97 5.50
CA ALA A 113 9.90 19.70 5.97
C ALA A 113 9.93 18.71 4.82
N VAL A 114 10.95 17.86 4.78
CA VAL A 114 11.02 16.72 3.87
C VAL A 114 10.69 15.47 4.64
N VAL A 115 9.68 14.77 4.20
CA VAL A 115 9.19 13.53 4.82
C VAL A 115 9.23 12.39 3.81
N ALA A 116 9.29 11.14 4.29
CA ALA A 116 9.35 9.99 3.40
C ALA A 116 8.06 9.86 2.57
N VAL A 117 6.93 9.53 3.20
CA VAL A 117 5.65 9.44 2.49
C VAL A 117 4.49 9.80 3.41
N SER A 118 4.32 9.11 4.52
CA SER A 118 3.19 9.33 5.42
C SER A 118 3.51 10.44 6.42
N TYR A 119 2.83 11.57 6.30
CA TYR A 119 2.98 12.71 7.20
C TYR A 119 1.98 12.69 8.37
N THR A 120 1.13 11.70 8.45
CA THR A 120 0.03 11.63 9.43
C THR A 120 0.52 11.54 10.88
N HIS A 121 1.78 11.23 11.09
CA HIS A 121 2.40 11.05 12.40
C HIS A 121 3.56 12.01 12.65
N LEU A 122 3.48 13.18 12.09
CA LEU A 122 4.46 14.26 12.37
C LEU A 122 4.32 14.78 13.79
#